data_971f6bb7cf2949da797989f72144e0c4
#
_entry.id   971f6bb7cf2949da797989f72144e0c4
#
_cell.length_a   1.000
_cell.length_b   1.000
_cell.length_c   1.000
_cell.angle_alpha   90.00
_cell.angle_beta   90.00
_cell.angle_gamma   90.00
#
_symmetry.space_group_name_H-M   'P 1'
#
loop_
_entity.id
_entity.type
_entity.pdbx_description
1 polymer ?
#
loop_
_entity_poly.entity_id
_entity_poly.type
_entity_poly.pdbx_seq_one_letter_code
_entity_poly.pdbx_strand_id
1 'polypeptide(L)'
;MRTRTKKSMTPGGHGQQIWHQLEVRSEDLSLVKNRYSALLPGTSSLERVLRGYGIQNVLIGGTKTDVYCESTGRDAMMLDFNVVMVSDCLAALSDDEHRASLETFIQQFGDVMTSAEVLAVLRN
;
A
#
# COMPACT_ATOMS: atom_id res chain seq x y z
N MET A 1 4.12 -18.19 -17.27
CA MET A 1 4.03 -17.05 -16.35
C MET A 1 2.75 -17.03 -15.49
N ARG A 2 1.56 -17.19 -16.05
CA ARG A 2 0.28 -17.20 -15.31
C ARG A 2 0.16 -18.28 -14.21
N THR A 3 0.79 -19.45 -14.38
CA THR A 3 0.68 -20.58 -13.45
C THR A 3 1.51 -20.42 -12.16
N ARG A 4 2.66 -19.75 -12.25
CA ARG A 4 3.53 -19.47 -11.08
C ARG A 4 2.89 -18.44 -10.13
N THR A 5 2.31 -17.38 -10.69
CA THR A 5 1.64 -16.32 -9.91
C THR A 5 0.41 -16.86 -9.17
N LYS A 6 -0.37 -17.74 -9.81
CA LYS A 6 -1.53 -18.36 -9.17
C LYS A 6 -1.17 -19.22 -7.96
N LYS A 7 -0.05 -19.97 -8.02
CA LYS A 7 0.40 -20.80 -6.89
C LYS A 7 0.93 -19.99 -5.72
N SER A 8 1.66 -18.90 -5.97
CA SER A 8 2.28 -18.09 -4.92
C SER A 8 1.27 -17.29 -4.09
N MET A 9 0.10 -17.00 -4.65
CA MET A 9 -0.94 -16.18 -4.00
C MET A 9 -2.19 -16.98 -3.61
N THR A 10 -2.06 -18.29 -3.50
CA THR A 10 -3.17 -19.15 -3.06
C THR A 10 -3.55 -18.83 -1.60
N PRO A 11 -4.85 -18.65 -1.28
CA PRO A 11 -5.29 -18.42 0.09
C PRO A 11 -4.77 -19.48 1.07
N GLY A 12 -4.18 -19.04 2.18
CA GLY A 12 -3.56 -19.93 3.17
C GLY A 12 -2.16 -20.43 2.80
N GLY A 13 -1.68 -20.14 1.59
CA GLY A 13 -0.33 -20.52 1.15
C GLY A 13 0.76 -19.61 1.70
N HIS A 14 2.00 -20.11 1.73
CA HIS A 14 3.15 -19.36 2.22
C HIS A 14 3.32 -17.99 1.53
N GLY A 15 3.07 -17.90 0.23
CA GLY A 15 3.21 -16.65 -0.53
C GLY A 15 2.18 -15.57 -0.20
N GLN A 16 1.11 -15.92 0.53
CA GLN A 16 0.10 -14.97 1.00
C GLN A 16 0.40 -14.44 2.41
N GLN A 17 1.26 -15.11 3.15
CA GLN A 17 1.56 -14.74 4.53
C GLN A 17 2.33 -13.41 4.59
N ILE A 18 2.07 -12.64 5.64
CA ILE A 18 2.90 -11.48 5.96
C ILE A 18 4.33 -11.96 6.24
N TRP A 19 5.30 -11.24 5.71
CA TRP A 19 6.72 -11.59 5.89
C TRP A 19 7.06 -11.67 7.38
N HIS A 20 7.65 -12.79 7.80
CA HIS A 20 7.88 -13.14 9.21
C HIS A 20 8.78 -12.16 10.00
N GLN A 21 9.57 -11.33 9.31
CA GLN A 21 10.39 -10.30 9.97
C GLN A 21 9.63 -8.98 10.22
N LEU A 22 8.40 -8.85 9.72
CA LEU A 22 7.54 -7.73 10.05
C LEU A 22 6.86 -7.99 11.39
N GLU A 23 6.99 -7.06 12.33
CA GLU A 23 6.30 -7.12 13.60
C GLU A 23 4.81 -6.84 13.38
N VAL A 24 3.96 -7.85 13.59
CA VAL A 24 2.50 -7.71 13.55
C VAL A 24 2.00 -7.78 14.98
N ARG A 25 1.34 -6.73 15.43
CA ARG A 25 0.80 -6.60 16.78
C ARG A 25 -0.67 -7.02 16.82
N SER A 26 -1.17 -7.31 18.01
CA SER A 26 -2.57 -7.72 18.21
C SER A 26 -3.59 -6.63 17.82
N GLU A 27 -3.20 -5.37 17.90
CA GLU A 27 -4.00 -4.22 17.52
C GLU A 27 -3.97 -3.91 16.02
N ASP A 28 -3.04 -4.51 15.25
CA ASP A 28 -2.96 -4.31 13.82
C ASP A 28 -4.11 -5.01 13.10
N LEU A 29 -4.74 -4.29 12.20
CA LEU A 29 -5.83 -4.85 11.39
C LEU A 29 -5.27 -5.55 10.15
N SER A 30 -5.68 -6.80 9.96
CA SER A 30 -5.34 -7.58 8.78
C SER A 30 -6.57 -7.72 7.88
N LEU A 31 -6.39 -7.38 6.61
CA LEU A 31 -7.45 -7.48 5.60
C LEU A 31 -6.94 -8.27 4.39
N VAL A 32 -7.82 -9.09 3.84
CA VAL A 32 -7.54 -9.83 2.61
C VAL A 32 -8.08 -9.04 1.43
N LYS A 33 -7.25 -8.90 0.41
CA LYS A 33 -7.65 -8.33 -0.89
C LYS A 33 -7.36 -9.30 -2.01
N ASN A 34 -8.11 -9.22 -3.09
CA ASN A 34 -7.96 -10.11 -4.24
C ASN A 34 -7.69 -9.38 -5.57
N ARG A 35 -7.34 -8.10 -5.51
CA ARG A 35 -6.97 -7.26 -6.65
C ARG A 35 -5.70 -6.47 -6.32
N TYR A 36 -5.15 -5.76 -7.29
CA TYR A 36 -3.95 -4.94 -7.09
C TYR A 36 -4.20 -3.82 -6.10
N SER A 37 -5.23 -3.04 -6.30
CA SER A 37 -5.66 -2.04 -5.34
C SER A 37 -6.44 -2.66 -4.19
N ALA A 38 -6.14 -2.22 -2.97
CA ALA A 38 -6.90 -2.57 -1.78
C ALA A 38 -8.22 -1.79 -1.66
N LEU A 39 -8.40 -0.75 -2.46
CA LEU A 39 -9.56 0.15 -2.42
C LEU A 39 -10.50 0.02 -3.61
N LEU A 40 -10.20 -0.88 -4.54
CA LEU A 40 -11.14 -1.18 -5.62
C LEU A 40 -12.41 -1.80 -5.00
N PRO A 41 -13.62 -1.29 -5.33
CA PRO A 41 -14.87 -1.79 -4.77
C PRO A 41 -15.02 -3.33 -4.90
N GLY A 42 -15.43 -3.97 -3.82
CA GLY A 42 -15.60 -5.43 -3.77
C GLY A 42 -14.32 -6.25 -3.57
N THR A 43 -13.15 -5.61 -3.51
CA THR A 43 -11.87 -6.33 -3.33
C THR A 43 -11.52 -6.57 -1.86
N SER A 44 -11.88 -5.65 -1.00
CA SER A 44 -11.67 -5.74 0.46
C SER A 44 -12.64 -4.80 1.19
N SER A 45 -12.64 -4.87 2.52
CA SER A 45 -13.40 -3.95 3.37
C SER A 45 -12.62 -2.71 3.79
N LEU A 46 -11.45 -2.44 3.20
CA LEU A 46 -10.53 -1.40 3.67
C LEU A 46 -11.16 -0.01 3.69
N GLU A 47 -11.85 0.39 2.62
CA GLU A 47 -12.50 1.71 2.58
C GLU A 47 -13.48 1.90 3.74
N ARG A 48 -14.35 0.90 3.96
CA ARG A 48 -15.33 0.93 5.04
C ARG A 48 -14.66 1.03 6.42
N VAL A 49 -13.55 0.31 6.63
CA VAL A 49 -12.78 0.36 7.88
C VAL A 49 -12.17 1.75 8.08
N LEU A 50 -11.51 2.29 7.06
CA LEU A 50 -10.91 3.63 7.13
C LEU A 50 -11.97 4.70 7.41
N ARG A 51 -13.11 4.66 6.73
CA ARG A 51 -14.22 5.58 6.96
C ARG A 51 -14.80 5.43 8.37
N GLY A 52 -14.96 4.20 8.85
CA GLY A 52 -15.45 3.91 10.19
C GLY A 52 -14.59 4.48 11.31
N TYR A 53 -13.29 4.53 11.11
CA TYR A 53 -12.36 5.18 12.04
C TYR A 53 -12.17 6.68 11.79
N GLY A 54 -12.84 7.27 10.82
CA GLY A 54 -12.68 8.69 10.48
C GLY A 54 -11.33 9.04 9.88
N ILE A 55 -10.63 8.07 9.27
CA ILE A 55 -9.32 8.27 8.66
C ILE A 55 -9.45 9.15 7.42
N GLN A 56 -8.61 10.15 7.33
CA GLN A 56 -8.50 11.05 6.17
C GLN A 56 -7.14 10.95 5.49
N ASN A 57 -6.10 10.60 6.23
CA ASN A 57 -4.73 10.51 5.73
C ASN A 57 -4.27 9.06 5.75
N VAL A 58 -3.72 8.60 4.65
CA VAL A 58 -3.19 7.23 4.54
C VAL A 58 -1.72 7.25 4.13
N LEU A 59 -0.95 6.44 4.83
CA LEU A 59 0.46 6.20 4.51
C LEU A 59 0.56 4.83 3.85
N ILE A 60 1.25 4.75 2.72
CA ILE A 60 1.37 3.49 1.97
C ILE A 60 2.83 3.04 1.97
N GLY A 61 3.04 1.83 2.45
CA GLY A 61 4.28 1.07 2.35
C GLY A 61 4.01 -0.32 1.79
N GLY A 62 5.05 -1.03 1.40
CA GLY A 62 4.97 -2.41 0.91
C GLY A 62 5.56 -2.63 -0.48
N THR A 63 5.11 -3.67 -1.15
CA THR A 63 5.55 -4.08 -2.49
C THR A 63 4.35 -4.44 -3.37
N LYS A 64 4.42 -4.24 -4.66
CA LYS A 64 5.42 -3.49 -5.43
C LYS A 64 5.00 -2.04 -5.51
N THR A 65 5.95 -1.11 -5.45
CA THR A 65 5.70 0.33 -5.54
C THR A 65 4.82 0.70 -6.72
N ASP A 66 5.21 0.25 -7.90
CA ASP A 66 4.65 0.60 -9.22
C ASP A 66 3.39 -0.20 -9.61
N VAL A 67 2.95 -1.13 -8.78
CA VAL A 67 1.79 -1.98 -9.09
C VAL A 67 0.73 -1.90 -7.98
N TYR A 68 0.96 -2.61 -6.88
CA TYR A 68 -0.05 -2.75 -5.80
C TYR A 68 -0.19 -1.48 -4.97
N CYS A 69 0.95 -0.87 -4.63
CA CYS A 69 0.98 0.33 -3.80
C CYS A 69 0.49 1.54 -4.58
N GLU A 70 0.98 1.74 -5.79
CA GLU A 70 0.53 2.82 -6.67
C GLU A 70 -0.96 2.70 -7.02
N SER A 71 -1.44 1.50 -7.35
CA SER A 71 -2.86 1.28 -7.63
C SER A 71 -3.74 1.64 -6.44
N THR A 72 -3.34 1.24 -5.23
CA THR A 72 -4.05 1.60 -4.00
C THR A 72 -4.00 3.09 -3.73
N GLY A 73 -2.84 3.73 -3.93
CA GLY A 73 -2.68 5.16 -3.73
C GLY A 73 -3.51 6.01 -4.69
N ARG A 74 -3.59 5.61 -5.95
CA ARG A 74 -4.43 6.29 -6.95
C ARG A 74 -5.91 6.19 -6.60
N ASP A 75 -6.39 5.01 -6.23
CA ASP A 75 -7.78 4.83 -5.80
C ASP A 75 -8.08 5.59 -4.51
N ALA A 76 -7.14 5.61 -3.56
CA ALA A 76 -7.28 6.36 -2.31
C ALA A 76 -7.47 7.85 -2.58
N MET A 77 -6.66 8.44 -3.45
CA MET A 77 -6.80 9.84 -3.84
C MET A 77 -8.15 10.11 -4.50
N MET A 78 -8.58 9.25 -5.42
CA MET A 78 -9.89 9.40 -6.08
C MET A 78 -11.08 9.18 -5.15
N LEU A 79 -10.86 8.56 -3.99
CA LEU A 79 -11.82 8.40 -2.91
C LEU A 79 -11.70 9.50 -1.83
N ASP A 80 -11.00 10.59 -2.14
CA ASP A 80 -10.81 11.76 -1.26
C ASP A 80 -9.99 11.50 0.00
N PHE A 81 -9.10 10.51 0.00
CA PHE A 81 -8.06 10.41 1.02
C PHE A 81 -6.85 11.25 0.65
N ASN A 82 -6.20 11.84 1.64
CA ASN A 82 -4.85 12.37 1.48
C ASN A 82 -3.86 11.21 1.53
N VAL A 83 -3.00 11.10 0.53
CA VAL A 83 -2.13 9.92 0.38
C VAL A 83 -0.67 10.33 0.43
N VAL A 84 0.10 9.59 1.22
CA VAL A 84 1.57 9.68 1.25
C VAL A 84 2.15 8.31 0.92
N MET A 85 2.95 8.25 -0.13
CA MET A 85 3.79 7.09 -0.43
C MET A 85 5.09 7.21 0.37
N VAL A 86 5.37 6.23 1.23
CA VAL A 86 6.57 6.27 2.08
C VAL A 86 7.73 5.61 1.35
N SER A 87 8.59 6.44 0.74
CA SER A 87 9.55 6.02 -0.30
C SER A 87 10.55 4.94 0.15
N ASP A 88 11.03 5.00 1.37
CA ASP A 88 11.96 4.02 1.95
C ASP A 88 11.27 2.81 2.60
N CYS A 89 9.93 2.78 2.58
CA CYS A 89 9.10 1.64 2.99
C CYS A 89 8.43 0.95 1.79
N LEU A 90 8.88 1.24 0.58
CA LEU A 90 8.36 0.70 -0.67
C LEU A 90 9.48 0.01 -1.46
N ALA A 91 9.13 -0.97 -2.27
CA ALA A 91 10.08 -1.61 -3.18
C ALA A 91 9.40 -2.04 -4.48
N ALA A 92 10.13 -1.89 -5.59
CA ALA A 92 9.79 -2.42 -6.91
C ALA A 92 10.83 -3.46 -7.33
N LEU A 93 10.75 -3.97 -8.55
CA LEU A 93 11.75 -4.92 -9.07
C LEU A 93 13.07 -4.24 -9.45
N SER A 94 13.03 -2.93 -9.72
CA SER A 94 14.22 -2.12 -9.99
C SER A 94 14.06 -0.73 -9.37
N ASP A 95 15.19 -0.06 -9.14
CA ASP A 95 15.20 1.32 -8.64
C ASP A 95 14.59 2.30 -9.66
N ASP A 96 14.75 2.02 -10.94
CA ASP A 96 14.15 2.85 -12.00
C ASP A 96 12.63 2.78 -12.00
N GLU A 97 12.04 1.59 -11.86
CA GLU A 97 10.59 1.41 -11.74
C GLU A 97 10.05 2.08 -10.47
N HIS A 98 10.76 1.94 -9.36
CA HIS A 98 10.42 2.55 -8.08
C HIS A 98 10.39 4.09 -8.22
N ARG A 99 11.47 4.67 -8.72
CA ARG A 99 11.59 6.12 -8.90
C ARG A 99 10.55 6.67 -9.87
N ALA A 100 10.37 6.03 -11.04
CA ALA A 100 9.39 6.47 -12.04
C ALA A 100 7.96 6.49 -11.49
N SER A 101 7.60 5.49 -10.70
CA SER A 101 6.31 5.43 -10.01
C SER A 101 6.13 6.60 -9.04
N LEU A 102 7.12 6.86 -8.19
CA LEU A 102 7.06 7.94 -7.20
C LEU A 102 7.07 9.33 -7.85
N GLU A 103 7.82 9.53 -8.92
CA GLU A 103 7.82 10.78 -9.69
C GLU A 103 6.45 11.10 -10.28
N THR A 104 5.77 10.11 -10.83
CA THR A 104 4.39 10.27 -11.33
C THR A 104 3.42 10.52 -10.18
N PHE A 105 3.57 9.78 -9.08
CA PHE A 105 2.66 9.85 -7.95
C PHE A 105 2.64 11.24 -7.30
N ILE A 106 3.82 11.82 -7.05
CA ILE A 106 3.93 13.14 -6.41
C ILE A 106 3.34 14.26 -7.26
N GLN A 107 3.29 14.08 -8.57
CA GLN A 107 2.73 15.09 -9.49
C GLN A 107 1.20 15.09 -9.52
N GLN A 108 0.57 13.93 -9.31
CA GLN A 108 -0.83 13.75 -9.67
C GLN A 108 -1.72 13.21 -8.53
N PHE A 109 -1.17 12.43 -7.59
CA PHE A 109 -2.00 11.60 -6.72
C PHE A 109 -1.83 11.86 -5.23
N GLY A 110 -0.70 12.36 -4.81
CA GLY A 110 -0.44 12.60 -3.39
C GLY A 110 0.99 13.02 -3.14
N ASP A 111 1.45 12.81 -1.92
CA ASP A 111 2.79 13.19 -1.51
C ASP A 111 3.71 11.96 -1.45
N VAL A 112 5.01 12.22 -1.48
CA VAL A 112 6.06 11.22 -1.32
C VAL A 112 6.99 11.71 -0.22
N MET A 113 7.11 10.92 0.85
CA MET A 113 7.95 11.25 2.01
C MET A 113 8.79 10.04 2.40
N THR A 114 9.93 10.29 3.01
CA THR A 114 10.67 9.24 3.72
C THR A 114 10.01 8.93 5.06
N SER A 115 10.32 7.77 5.63
CA SER A 115 9.84 7.41 6.97
C SER A 115 10.30 8.41 8.04
N ALA A 116 11.51 8.96 7.92
CA ALA A 116 12.01 9.98 8.82
C ALA A 116 11.18 11.27 8.77
N GLU A 117 10.81 11.73 7.57
CA GLU A 117 9.95 12.90 7.38
C GLU A 117 8.55 12.67 7.94
N VAL A 118 7.96 11.50 7.69
CA VAL A 118 6.66 11.10 8.26
C VAL A 118 6.70 11.13 9.79
N LEU A 119 7.72 10.51 10.38
CA LEU A 119 7.87 10.47 11.85
C LEU A 119 8.06 11.87 12.44
N ALA A 120 8.78 12.75 11.76
CA ALA A 120 8.95 14.14 12.20
C ALA A 120 7.60 14.90 12.24
N VAL A 121 6.74 14.68 11.26
CA VAL A 121 5.38 15.26 11.23
C VAL A 121 4.50 14.67 12.34
N LEU A 122 4.54 13.37 12.56
CA LEU A 122 3.70 12.69 13.56
C LEU A 122 4.10 13.01 15.00
N ARG A 123 5.36 13.42 15.25
CA ARG A 123 5.86 13.79 16.59
C ARG A 123 5.53 15.23 16.99
N ASN A 124 5.11 16.05 16.06
CA ASN A 124 4.68 17.42 16.31
C ASN A 124 3.18 17.47 16.56
#